data_8fd267cc6ba78a97033df5e5563ea582
#
_entry.id   8fd267cc6ba78a97033df5e5563ea582
#
_cell.length_a   1.000
_cell.length_b   1.000
_cell.length_c   1.000
_cell.angle_alpha   90.00
_cell.angle_beta   90.00
_cell.angle_gamma   90.00
#
_symmetry.space_group_name_H-M   'P 1'
#
loop_
_entity.id
_entity.type
_entity.pdbx_description
1 polymer ?
#
loop_
_entity_poly.entity_id
_entity_poly.type
_entity_poly.pdbx_seq_one_letter_code
_entity_poly.pdbx_strand_id
1 'polypeptide(L)'
;YTIDDCIERGLTYSVPLKAKLKLYCTDPDDEDFDTVIQDVFLGPIPYMTDKATFVINGAERVVVSQLHRSPGVFFGQSVHANGTKLYSARIIPFKGSWIEFATDINNVMYAYIDRKKKLPVTTLLRAIGFENDKDILEIFNLAEDVKVNKTNLKKMVGRKLAARVLKTWIEDFVDEDTRSEEH
;
A
#
# COMPACT_ATOMS: atom_id res chain seq x y z
N TYR A 1 -41.33 7.36 -13.78
CA TYR A 1 -41.28 8.60 -14.59
C TYR A 1 -40.55 8.28 -15.88
N THR A 2 -41.05 8.83 -16.98
CA THR A 2 -40.42 8.79 -18.30
C THR A 2 -39.23 9.75 -18.35
N ILE A 3 -38.44 9.68 -19.44
CA ILE A 3 -37.35 10.65 -19.65
C ILE A 3 -37.86 12.07 -19.74
N ASP A 4 -38.98 12.27 -20.47
CA ASP A 4 -39.61 13.60 -20.65
C ASP A 4 -40.16 14.12 -19.31
N ASP A 5 -40.80 13.29 -18.51
CA ASP A 5 -41.24 13.66 -17.15
C ASP A 5 -40.06 14.13 -16.27
N CYS A 6 -38.92 13.47 -16.38
CA CYS A 6 -37.74 13.86 -15.62
C CYS A 6 -37.17 15.21 -16.05
N ILE A 7 -37.19 15.51 -17.36
CA ILE A 7 -36.74 16.79 -17.89
C ILE A 7 -37.68 17.91 -17.45
N GLU A 8 -38.98 17.73 -17.61
CA GLU A 8 -39.98 18.77 -17.26
C GLU A 8 -40.00 19.07 -15.76
N ARG A 9 -39.88 18.03 -14.92
CA ARG A 9 -39.96 18.17 -13.45
C ARG A 9 -38.64 18.39 -12.76
N GLY A 10 -37.53 18.48 -13.48
CA GLY A 10 -36.20 18.64 -12.90
C GLY A 10 -35.70 17.43 -12.09
N LEU A 11 -36.13 16.22 -12.48
CA LEU A 11 -35.79 14.97 -11.81
C LEU A 11 -34.59 14.30 -12.47
N THR A 12 -34.01 13.29 -11.79
CA THR A 12 -32.98 12.42 -12.32
C THR A 12 -33.61 11.11 -12.81
N TYR A 13 -33.36 10.76 -14.08
CA TYR A 13 -33.76 9.49 -14.64
C TYR A 13 -32.85 8.37 -14.09
N SER A 14 -33.38 7.55 -13.19
CA SER A 14 -32.61 6.58 -12.43
C SER A 14 -33.40 5.30 -12.17
N VAL A 15 -32.67 4.23 -11.90
CA VAL A 15 -33.22 2.93 -11.47
C VAL A 15 -32.79 2.62 -10.04
N PRO A 16 -33.66 1.99 -9.23
CA PRO A 16 -33.31 1.61 -7.86
C PRO A 16 -32.35 0.41 -7.87
N LEU A 17 -31.21 0.54 -7.24
CA LEU A 17 -30.34 -0.59 -6.94
C LEU A 17 -30.78 -1.27 -5.64
N LYS A 18 -31.12 -2.54 -5.72
CA LYS A 18 -31.43 -3.39 -4.58
C LYS A 18 -30.48 -4.56 -4.51
N ALA A 19 -30.05 -4.93 -3.33
CA ALA A 19 -29.26 -6.11 -3.08
C ALA A 19 -30.02 -7.06 -2.17
N LYS A 20 -30.05 -8.35 -2.54
CA LYS A 20 -30.54 -9.40 -1.66
C LYS A 20 -29.40 -9.79 -0.71
N LEU A 21 -29.53 -9.41 0.55
CA LEU A 21 -28.54 -9.67 1.58
C LEU A 21 -28.97 -10.89 2.42
N LYS A 22 -28.00 -11.71 2.75
CA LYS A 22 -28.12 -12.83 3.67
C LYS A 22 -27.28 -12.55 4.90
N LEU A 23 -27.93 -12.43 6.06
CA LEU A 23 -27.28 -12.30 7.35
C LEU A 23 -27.26 -13.68 8.02
N TYR A 24 -26.08 -14.12 8.40
CA TYR A 24 -25.89 -15.36 9.17
C TYR A 24 -24.86 -15.13 10.28
N CYS A 25 -25.04 -15.82 11.39
CA CYS A 25 -24.08 -15.81 12.48
C CYS A 25 -22.87 -16.70 12.15
N THR A 26 -21.68 -16.24 12.46
CA THR A 26 -20.44 -17.03 12.36
C THR A 26 -19.92 -17.50 13.71
N ASP A 27 -20.62 -17.15 14.79
CA ASP A 27 -20.28 -17.58 16.15
C ASP A 27 -20.74 -19.03 16.35
N PRO A 28 -19.86 -19.99 16.67
CA PRO A 28 -20.21 -21.37 16.92
C PRO A 28 -21.06 -21.56 18.19
N ASP A 29 -21.04 -20.58 19.10
CA ASP A 29 -21.80 -20.65 20.35
C ASP A 29 -23.28 -20.17 20.23
N ASP A 30 -23.61 -19.57 19.06
CA ASP A 30 -24.96 -19.06 18.78
C ASP A 30 -25.65 -19.87 17.64
N GLU A 31 -26.00 -21.13 17.95
CA GLU A 31 -26.64 -22.03 16.99
C GLU A 31 -28.10 -21.64 16.69
N ASP A 32 -28.72 -20.81 17.53
CA ASP A 32 -30.16 -20.44 17.42
C ASP A 32 -30.39 -19.21 16.49
N PHE A 33 -29.34 -18.66 15.86
CA PHE A 33 -29.49 -17.51 14.98
C PHE A 33 -30.11 -17.90 13.63
N ASP A 34 -31.33 -17.50 13.42
CA ASP A 34 -32.02 -17.70 12.15
C ASP A 34 -31.41 -16.85 11.04
N THR A 35 -31.10 -17.50 9.93
CA THR A 35 -30.60 -16.78 8.73
C THR A 35 -31.68 -15.84 8.17
N VAL A 36 -31.41 -14.55 8.17
CA VAL A 36 -32.30 -13.53 7.60
C VAL A 36 -31.91 -13.22 6.16
N ILE A 37 -32.88 -13.32 5.24
CA ILE A 37 -32.69 -12.90 3.83
C ILE A 37 -33.64 -11.77 3.55
N GLN A 38 -33.08 -10.61 3.12
CA GLN A 38 -33.84 -9.40 2.90
C GLN A 38 -33.33 -8.63 1.69
N ASP A 39 -34.26 -8.03 0.93
CA ASP A 39 -33.91 -7.08 -0.12
C ASP A 39 -33.68 -5.69 0.49
N VAL A 40 -32.46 -5.19 0.33
CA VAL A 40 -32.04 -3.88 0.85
C VAL A 40 -31.87 -2.90 -0.31
N PHE A 41 -32.50 -1.75 -0.19
CA PHE A 41 -32.33 -0.66 -1.14
C PHE A 41 -30.99 0.04 -0.87
N LEU A 42 -30.11 0.06 -1.86
CA LEU A 42 -28.78 0.68 -1.76
C LEU A 42 -28.74 2.12 -2.26
N GLY A 43 -29.64 2.48 -3.17
CA GLY A 43 -29.73 3.81 -3.72
C GLY A 43 -30.17 3.81 -5.18
N PRO A 44 -30.50 5.00 -5.75
CA PRO A 44 -30.79 5.16 -7.16
C PRO A 44 -29.48 5.27 -7.95
N ILE A 45 -29.44 4.65 -9.13
CA ILE A 45 -28.35 4.80 -10.09
C ILE A 45 -28.89 5.48 -11.34
N PRO A 46 -28.28 6.59 -11.82
CA PRO A 46 -28.65 7.20 -13.08
C PRO A 46 -28.61 6.19 -14.23
N TYR A 47 -29.64 6.20 -15.05
CA TYR A 47 -29.78 5.26 -16.16
C TYR A 47 -29.53 5.96 -17.50
N MET A 48 -28.76 5.33 -18.36
CA MET A 48 -28.43 5.87 -19.68
C MET A 48 -29.65 5.79 -20.61
N THR A 49 -29.90 6.87 -21.35
CA THR A 49 -30.91 6.90 -22.40
C THR A 49 -30.39 6.25 -23.71
N ASP A 50 -31.29 6.00 -24.64
CA ASP A 50 -30.93 5.44 -25.96
C ASP A 50 -29.98 6.33 -26.77
N LYS A 51 -29.94 7.64 -26.45
CA LYS A 51 -29.04 8.64 -27.05
C LYS A 51 -27.66 8.69 -26.36
N ALA A 52 -27.36 7.77 -25.44
CA ALA A 52 -26.15 7.77 -24.63
C ALA A 52 -25.99 9.00 -23.73
N THR A 53 -27.11 9.57 -23.29
CA THR A 53 -27.17 10.68 -22.34
C THR A 53 -27.67 10.24 -20.99
N PHE A 54 -27.42 11.04 -19.96
CA PHE A 54 -28.01 10.90 -18.63
C PHE A 54 -28.84 12.13 -18.32
N VAL A 55 -30.01 11.94 -17.74
CA VAL A 55 -30.85 13.06 -17.26
C VAL A 55 -30.61 13.24 -15.78
N ILE A 56 -29.95 14.31 -15.40
CA ILE A 56 -29.61 14.66 -14.02
C ILE A 56 -30.24 15.99 -13.67
N ASN A 57 -31.15 16.00 -12.68
CA ASN A 57 -31.90 17.19 -12.27
C ASN A 57 -32.55 17.91 -13.45
N GLY A 58 -33.10 17.16 -14.39
CA GLY A 58 -33.76 17.68 -15.57
C GLY A 58 -32.86 18.13 -16.72
N ALA A 59 -31.55 18.03 -16.57
CA ALA A 59 -30.59 18.37 -17.62
C ALA A 59 -30.00 17.10 -18.28
N GLU A 60 -30.07 17.04 -19.61
CA GLU A 60 -29.35 15.99 -20.37
C GLU A 60 -27.85 16.24 -20.31
N ARG A 61 -27.10 15.22 -19.89
CA ARG A 61 -25.65 15.27 -19.72
C ARG A 61 -24.99 14.09 -20.42
N VAL A 62 -23.78 14.32 -20.90
CA VAL A 62 -22.95 13.31 -21.54
C VAL A 62 -21.64 13.16 -20.77
N VAL A 63 -21.21 11.93 -20.55
CA VAL A 63 -19.91 11.65 -19.95
C VAL A 63 -18.84 11.91 -21.01
N VAL A 64 -17.91 12.82 -20.69
CA VAL A 64 -16.78 13.15 -21.56
C VAL A 64 -15.50 12.49 -21.05
N SER A 65 -14.61 12.15 -21.98
CA SER A 65 -13.28 11.62 -21.65
C SER A 65 -12.46 12.71 -20.92
N GLN A 66 -11.79 12.31 -19.88
CA GLN A 66 -10.87 13.17 -19.12
C GLN A 66 -9.43 12.75 -19.37
N LEU A 67 -8.59 13.72 -19.73
CA LEU A 67 -7.16 13.48 -19.81
C LEU A 67 -6.58 13.33 -18.41
N HIS A 68 -5.96 12.19 -18.13
CA HIS A 68 -5.32 11.96 -16.86
C HIS A 68 -3.96 11.30 -17.05
N ARG A 69 -3.09 11.44 -16.06
CA ARG A 69 -1.77 10.80 -16.11
C ARG A 69 -1.91 9.29 -16.01
N SER A 70 -1.14 8.56 -16.82
CA SER A 70 -1.12 7.10 -16.79
C SER A 70 -0.65 6.60 -15.43
N PRO A 71 -1.30 5.59 -14.85
CA PRO A 71 -0.79 4.93 -13.67
C PRO A 71 0.53 4.22 -13.99
N GLY A 72 1.43 4.18 -13.01
CA GLY A 72 2.72 3.54 -13.17
C GLY A 72 3.80 4.14 -12.27
N VAL A 73 5.04 3.70 -12.49
CA VAL A 73 6.23 4.18 -11.79
C VAL A 73 7.09 4.98 -12.76
N PHE A 74 7.47 6.19 -12.36
CA PHE A 74 8.28 7.11 -13.15
C PHE A 74 9.56 7.44 -12.38
N PHE A 75 10.70 7.20 -13.02
CA PHE A 75 12.01 7.48 -12.44
C PHE A 75 12.54 8.82 -12.96
N GLY A 76 13.22 9.54 -12.09
CA GLY A 76 13.81 10.82 -12.39
C GLY A 76 15.21 10.96 -11.79
N GLN A 77 16.01 11.83 -12.40
CA GLN A 77 17.32 12.22 -11.92
C GLN A 77 17.43 13.74 -11.97
N SER A 78 17.94 14.34 -10.92
CA SER A 78 18.28 15.75 -10.85
C SER A 78 19.71 15.93 -10.36
N VAL A 79 20.29 17.09 -10.62
CA VAL A 79 21.64 17.42 -10.15
C VAL A 79 21.50 18.57 -9.17
N HIS A 80 21.99 18.37 -7.96
CA HIS A 80 22.05 19.40 -6.94
C HIS A 80 23.11 20.45 -7.31
N ALA A 81 23.03 21.65 -6.75
CA ALA A 81 23.99 22.75 -7.02
C ALA A 81 25.45 22.39 -6.73
N ASN A 82 25.73 21.44 -5.85
CA ASN A 82 27.07 20.92 -5.56
C ASN A 82 27.54 19.82 -6.52
N GLY A 83 26.79 19.50 -7.60
CA GLY A 83 27.12 18.48 -8.58
C GLY A 83 26.66 17.05 -8.21
N THR A 84 26.08 16.83 -7.03
CA THR A 84 25.60 15.50 -6.60
C THR A 84 24.35 15.12 -7.39
N LYS A 85 24.32 13.91 -7.94
CA LYS A 85 23.15 13.35 -8.60
C LYS A 85 22.14 12.88 -7.55
N LEU A 86 20.93 13.36 -7.65
CA LEU A 86 19.79 12.95 -6.82
C LEU A 86 18.83 12.14 -7.67
N TYR A 87 18.33 11.06 -7.10
CA TYR A 87 17.39 10.16 -7.76
C TYR A 87 16.01 10.26 -7.14
N SER A 88 15.01 10.14 -7.96
CA SER A 88 13.61 10.11 -7.52
C SER A 88 12.84 9.04 -8.26
N ALA A 89 11.80 8.51 -7.59
CA ALA A 89 10.83 7.62 -8.19
C ALA A 89 9.43 8.05 -7.75
N ARG A 90 8.50 8.15 -8.69
CA ARG A 90 7.13 8.57 -8.42
C ARG A 90 6.17 7.45 -8.81
N ILE A 91 5.35 7.02 -7.88
CA ILE A 91 4.28 6.07 -8.10
C ILE A 91 2.98 6.84 -8.27
N ILE A 92 2.36 6.71 -9.44
CA ILE A 92 1.06 7.28 -9.76
C ILE A 92 0.06 6.12 -9.83
N PRO A 93 -0.89 6.01 -8.88
CA PRO A 93 -1.93 5.00 -8.93
C PRO A 93 -3.03 5.38 -9.90
N PHE A 94 -3.85 4.41 -10.33
CA PHE A 94 -5.07 4.69 -11.08
C PHE A 94 -6.04 5.55 -10.27
N LYS A 95 -6.20 5.22 -8.98
CA LYS A 95 -7.04 5.95 -8.01
C LYS A 95 -6.39 5.86 -6.64
N GLY A 96 -6.04 7.00 -6.06
CA GLY A 96 -5.41 7.07 -4.73
C GLY A 96 -4.34 8.14 -4.66
N SER A 97 -3.61 8.14 -3.57
CA SER A 97 -2.54 9.11 -3.29
C SER A 97 -1.25 8.80 -4.05
N TRP A 98 -0.59 9.83 -4.52
CA TRP A 98 0.72 9.70 -5.14
C TRP A 98 1.79 9.51 -4.08
N ILE A 99 2.76 8.64 -4.37
CA ILE A 99 3.94 8.44 -3.54
C ILE A 99 5.17 8.80 -4.36
N GLU A 100 6.01 9.67 -3.80
CA GLU A 100 7.27 10.05 -4.41
C GLU A 100 8.41 9.69 -3.45
N PHE A 101 9.38 8.96 -3.95
CA PHE A 101 10.63 8.67 -3.26
C PHE A 101 11.71 9.61 -3.80
N ALA A 102 12.51 10.18 -2.92
CA ALA A 102 13.62 11.02 -3.31
C ALA A 102 14.83 10.82 -2.39
N THR A 103 16.03 10.83 -2.98
CA THR A 103 17.28 10.81 -2.23
C THR A 103 17.70 12.23 -1.86
N ASP A 104 18.27 12.38 -0.67
CA ASP A 104 18.88 13.61 -0.19
C ASP A 104 20.39 13.65 -0.55
N ILE A 105 21.03 14.79 -0.37
CA ILE A 105 22.48 14.99 -0.55
C ILE A 105 23.32 14.05 0.32
N ASN A 106 22.79 13.61 1.45
CA ASN A 106 23.40 12.64 2.35
C ASN A 106 23.12 11.18 1.96
N ASN A 107 22.56 10.96 0.77
CA ASN A 107 22.17 9.63 0.27
C ASN A 107 21.09 8.94 1.12
N VAL A 108 20.29 9.72 1.84
CA VAL A 108 19.14 9.24 2.61
C VAL A 108 17.88 9.31 1.75
N MET A 109 17.10 8.24 1.73
CA MET A 109 15.87 8.16 0.97
C MET A 109 14.66 8.54 1.81
N TYR A 110 13.80 9.38 1.25
CA TYR A 110 12.55 9.84 1.85
C TYR A 110 11.37 9.54 0.93
N ALA A 111 10.22 9.33 1.56
CA ALA A 111 8.95 9.20 0.89
C ALA A 111 8.08 10.44 1.15
N TYR A 112 7.38 10.89 0.12
CA TYR A 112 6.39 11.97 0.17
C TYR A 112 5.05 11.41 -0.29
N ILE A 113 4.03 11.52 0.54
CA ILE A 113 2.66 11.11 0.21
C ILE A 113 1.89 12.38 -0.10
N ASP A 114 1.34 12.48 -1.32
CA ASP A 114 0.60 13.65 -1.83
C ASP A 114 1.35 14.98 -1.64
N ARG A 115 2.69 14.96 -1.78
CA ARG A 115 3.57 16.13 -1.57
C ARG A 115 3.49 16.75 -0.18
N LYS A 116 2.99 15.99 0.79
CA LYS A 116 2.90 16.43 2.18
C LYS A 116 4.21 16.15 2.93
N LYS A 117 4.10 15.77 4.16
CA LYS A 117 5.20 15.59 5.08
C LYS A 117 6.28 14.61 4.58
N LYS A 118 7.54 15.00 4.68
CA LYS A 118 8.73 14.18 4.43
C LYS A 118 8.79 13.05 5.46
N LEU A 119 8.84 11.80 4.99
CA LEU A 119 8.87 10.59 5.81
C LEU A 119 10.10 9.76 5.45
N PRO A 120 10.93 9.28 6.39
CA PRO A 120 11.98 8.33 6.08
C PRO A 120 11.42 7.06 5.44
N VAL A 121 12.08 6.56 4.38
CA VAL A 121 11.60 5.38 3.66
C VAL A 121 11.49 4.13 4.55
N THR A 122 12.41 4.00 5.51
CA THR A 122 12.39 2.88 6.47
C THR A 122 11.12 2.87 7.33
N THR A 123 10.62 4.04 7.72
CA THR A 123 9.37 4.16 8.46
C THR A 123 8.17 3.70 7.61
N LEU A 124 8.15 4.08 6.33
CA LEU A 124 7.12 3.62 5.40
C LEU A 124 7.18 2.11 5.19
N LEU A 125 8.38 1.55 5.00
CA LEU A 125 8.57 0.10 4.81
C LEU A 125 8.08 -0.68 6.04
N ARG A 126 8.37 -0.22 7.25
CA ARG A 126 7.85 -0.84 8.48
C ARG A 126 6.33 -0.79 8.55
N ALA A 127 5.73 0.33 8.14
CA ALA A 127 4.27 0.49 8.14
C ALA A 127 3.56 -0.46 7.17
N ILE A 128 4.20 -0.86 6.08
CA ILE A 128 3.63 -1.79 5.08
C ILE A 128 3.97 -3.27 5.33
N GLY A 129 4.74 -3.58 6.40
CA GLY A 129 4.95 -4.95 6.86
C GLY A 129 6.40 -5.45 6.93
N PHE A 130 7.40 -4.61 6.62
CA PHE A 130 8.82 -4.97 6.81
C PHE A 130 9.28 -4.61 8.23
N GLU A 131 8.94 -5.44 9.20
CA GLU A 131 9.18 -5.14 10.63
C GLU A 131 10.66 -5.21 11.00
N ASN A 132 11.41 -6.16 10.42
CA ASN A 132 12.79 -6.43 10.78
C ASN A 132 13.79 -5.57 10.00
N ASP A 133 14.87 -5.19 10.66
CA ASP A 133 15.99 -4.48 10.02
C ASP A 133 16.63 -5.33 8.92
N LYS A 134 16.68 -6.65 9.09
CA LYS A 134 17.23 -7.59 8.12
C LYS A 134 16.48 -7.49 6.79
N ASP A 135 15.16 -7.54 6.81
CA ASP A 135 14.31 -7.52 5.60
C ASP A 135 14.52 -6.20 4.83
N ILE A 136 14.62 -5.08 5.55
CA ILE A 136 14.88 -3.77 4.94
C ILE A 136 16.27 -3.72 4.30
N LEU A 137 17.30 -4.24 4.97
CA LEU A 137 18.66 -4.28 4.45
C LEU A 137 18.78 -5.19 3.22
N GLU A 138 18.06 -6.31 3.19
CA GLU A 138 17.98 -7.21 2.04
C GLU A 138 17.35 -6.54 0.81
N ILE A 139 16.25 -5.80 0.96
CA ILE A 139 15.61 -5.07 -0.14
C ILE A 139 16.60 -4.15 -0.86
N PHE A 140 17.46 -3.49 -0.09
CA PHE A 140 18.47 -2.56 -0.62
C PHE A 140 19.81 -3.22 -0.94
N ASN A 141 19.95 -4.54 -0.77
CA ASN A 141 21.21 -5.27 -0.91
C ASN A 141 22.36 -4.66 -0.07
N LEU A 142 22.04 -4.18 1.12
CA LEU A 142 22.99 -3.54 2.03
C LEU A 142 23.58 -4.50 3.05
N ALA A 143 23.05 -5.70 3.18
CA ALA A 143 23.54 -6.73 4.06
C ALA A 143 23.81 -8.03 3.30
N GLU A 144 24.79 -8.78 3.78
CA GLU A 144 25.23 -10.08 3.25
C GLU A 144 25.31 -11.07 4.41
N ASP A 145 24.61 -12.20 4.27
CA ASP A 145 24.71 -13.29 5.22
C ASP A 145 25.99 -14.11 4.96
N VAL A 146 26.91 -14.14 5.91
CA VAL A 146 28.18 -14.84 5.77
C VAL A 146 28.30 -15.96 6.81
N LYS A 147 28.56 -17.19 6.35
CA LYS A 147 28.85 -18.32 7.27
C LYS A 147 30.12 -18.05 8.06
N VAL A 148 30.03 -18.19 9.40
CA VAL A 148 31.14 -17.98 10.32
C VAL A 148 32.11 -19.16 10.25
N ASN A 149 33.29 -18.95 9.67
CA ASN A 149 34.42 -19.88 9.65
C ASN A 149 35.72 -19.06 9.73
N LYS A 150 36.82 -19.73 10.15
CA LYS A 150 38.13 -19.09 10.35
C LYS A 150 38.61 -18.30 9.12
N THR A 151 38.31 -18.79 7.94
CA THR A 151 38.69 -18.13 6.67
C THR A 151 37.86 -16.89 6.38
N ASN A 152 36.56 -16.96 6.62
CA ASN A 152 35.65 -15.84 6.37
C ASN A 152 35.83 -14.75 7.41
N LEU A 153 36.01 -15.07 8.69
CA LEU A 153 36.29 -14.11 9.75
C LEU A 153 37.47 -13.20 9.44
N LYS A 154 38.56 -13.75 8.88
CA LYS A 154 39.71 -12.95 8.47
C LYS A 154 39.40 -11.94 7.37
N LYS A 155 38.47 -12.28 6.46
CA LYS A 155 38.02 -11.39 5.36
C LYS A 155 37.04 -10.31 5.82
N MET A 156 36.43 -10.51 6.99
CA MET A 156 35.38 -9.63 7.52
C MET A 156 35.93 -8.55 8.47
N VAL A 157 37.22 -8.61 8.81
CA VAL A 157 37.85 -7.60 9.67
C VAL A 157 37.69 -6.21 9.07
N GLY A 158 37.13 -5.28 9.87
CA GLY A 158 36.85 -3.90 9.45
C GLY A 158 35.47 -3.68 8.84
N ARG A 159 34.66 -4.72 8.59
CA ARG A 159 33.27 -4.58 8.15
C ARG A 159 32.35 -4.27 9.35
N LYS A 160 31.26 -3.54 9.11
CA LYS A 160 30.24 -3.25 10.14
C LYS A 160 29.24 -4.38 10.20
N LEU A 161 28.85 -4.78 11.42
CA LEU A 161 27.75 -5.72 11.61
C LEU A 161 26.42 -5.03 11.26
N ALA A 162 25.56 -5.75 10.53
CA ALA A 162 24.23 -5.27 10.15
C ALA A 162 23.27 -5.22 11.36
N ALA A 163 23.47 -6.13 12.34
CA ALA A 163 22.68 -6.16 13.56
C ALA A 163 23.58 -6.21 14.79
N ARG A 164 23.07 -5.74 15.93
CA ARG A 164 23.74 -5.82 17.20
C ARG A 164 23.70 -7.26 17.71
N VAL A 165 24.87 -7.86 17.96
CA VAL A 165 24.98 -9.19 18.58
C VAL A 165 24.95 -9.00 20.12
N LEU A 166 23.98 -9.64 20.76
CA LEU A 166 23.85 -9.65 22.22
C LEU A 166 24.38 -10.97 22.79
N LYS A 167 24.98 -10.93 23.98
CA LYS A 167 25.48 -12.13 24.67
C LYS A 167 24.36 -13.16 24.92
N THR A 168 23.15 -12.69 25.23
CA THR A 168 21.97 -13.53 25.42
C THR A 168 21.58 -14.38 24.20
N TRP A 169 21.85 -13.88 22.98
CA TRP A 169 21.58 -14.64 21.76
C TRP A 169 22.56 -15.82 21.59
N ILE A 170 23.73 -15.75 22.18
CA ILE A 170 24.72 -16.83 22.14
C ILE A 170 24.25 -17.97 23.07
N GLU A 171 23.61 -17.65 24.19
CA GLU A 171 23.07 -18.62 25.15
C GLU A 171 21.86 -19.38 24.60
N ASP A 172 21.01 -18.73 23.79
CA ASP A 172 19.82 -19.33 23.20
C ASP A 172 20.16 -20.31 22.04
N PHE A 173 21.39 -20.26 21.50
CA PHE A 173 21.85 -21.13 20.42
C PHE A 173 22.79 -22.26 20.90
N VAL A 174 23.06 -22.37 22.17
CA VAL A 174 23.81 -23.49 22.75
C VAL A 174 22.83 -24.61 23.05
N ASP A 175 22.92 -25.70 22.29
CA ASP A 175 22.14 -26.92 22.51
C ASP A 175 22.23 -27.35 23.99
N GLU A 176 21.12 -27.87 24.54
CA GLU A 176 21.06 -28.37 25.92
C GLU A 176 22.15 -29.42 26.20
N ASP A 177 22.59 -30.18 25.17
CA ASP A 177 23.65 -31.17 25.26
C ASP A 177 25.05 -30.57 25.53
N THR A 178 25.29 -29.29 25.13
CA THR A 178 26.58 -28.63 25.41
C THR A 178 26.63 -27.96 26.78
N ARG A 179 25.48 -27.75 27.44
CA ARG A 179 25.43 -27.24 28.82
C ARG A 179 25.89 -28.23 29.87
N SER A 180 25.96 -29.54 29.53
CA SER A 180 26.35 -30.60 30.45
C SER A 180 27.87 -30.80 30.58
N GLU A 181 28.70 -30.14 29.79
CA GLU A 181 30.16 -30.31 29.78
C GLU A 181 30.92 -29.15 30.50
N GLU A 182 30.26 -28.14 31.00
CA GLU A 182 30.88 -27.03 31.76
C GLU A 182 30.53 -27.04 33.26
N HIS A 183 30.74 -28.21 33.90
CA HIS A 183 30.77 -28.30 35.38
C HIS A 183 32.05 -28.93 35.87
#